data_f97147b77ce242d5cf131246ef32f41f
#
_entry.id   f97147b77ce242d5cf131246ef32f41f
#
_cell.length_a   1.000
_cell.length_b   1.000
_cell.length_c   1.000
_cell.angle_alpha   90.00
_cell.angle_beta   90.00
_cell.angle_gamma   90.00
#
_symmetry.space_group_name_H-M   'P 1'
#
loop_
_entity.id
_entity.type
_entity.pdbx_description
1 polymer ?
#
loop_
_entity_poly.entity_id
_entity_poly.type
_entity_poly.pdbx_seq_one_letter_code
_entity_poly.pdbx_strand_id
1 'polypeptide(L)'
;MISFKTISSFRSRLSGLLNVRRKVYVNVENEIKREFAGKPIEQIRQNNDMILLEGDLIIIKLRLPDKKQHLSRKDGYRLIYLVSKTDEIVVFLDIYPKNGPLQQFY
;
A
#
# COMPACT_ATOMS: atom_id res chain seq x y z
N MET A 1 -2.61 -16.63 -12.03
CA MET A 1 -2.30 -15.18 -12.15
C MET A 1 -2.89 -14.42 -10.97
N ILE A 2 -2.12 -13.54 -10.36
CA ILE A 2 -2.60 -12.76 -9.23
C ILE A 2 -3.57 -11.68 -9.68
N SER A 3 -4.73 -11.60 -9.03
CA SER A 3 -5.69 -10.53 -9.25
C SER A 3 -5.52 -9.44 -8.20
N PHE A 4 -5.32 -8.20 -8.63
CA PHE A 4 -5.24 -7.05 -7.74
C PHE A 4 -6.56 -6.31 -7.76
N LYS A 5 -7.12 -6.07 -6.57
CA LYS A 5 -8.40 -5.40 -6.40
C LYS A 5 -8.28 -4.24 -5.42
N THR A 6 -9.19 -3.30 -5.51
CA THR A 6 -9.27 -2.16 -4.59
C THR A 6 -10.67 -2.06 -4.02
N ILE A 7 -10.77 -1.48 -2.82
CA ILE A 7 -12.05 -1.12 -2.23
C ILE A 7 -12.25 0.40 -2.32
N SER A 8 -13.48 0.87 -2.15
CA SER A 8 -13.79 2.29 -2.34
C SER A 8 -13.02 3.21 -1.39
N SER A 9 -12.80 2.78 -0.14
CA SER A 9 -12.03 3.59 0.81
C SER A 9 -10.57 3.76 0.37
N PHE A 10 -9.96 2.72 -0.20
CA PHE A 10 -8.60 2.84 -0.77
C PHE A 10 -8.57 3.83 -1.92
N ARG A 11 -9.53 3.69 -2.85
CA ARG A 11 -9.59 4.59 -4.02
C ARG A 11 -9.80 6.05 -3.61
N SER A 12 -10.64 6.28 -2.61
CA SER A 12 -10.85 7.64 -2.08
C SER A 12 -9.59 8.20 -1.45
N ARG A 13 -8.87 7.40 -0.68
CA ARG A 13 -7.63 7.85 -0.06
C ARG A 13 -6.57 8.16 -1.11
N LEU A 14 -6.42 7.26 -2.09
CA LEU A 14 -5.47 7.46 -3.18
C LEU A 14 -5.78 8.73 -3.97
N SER A 15 -7.04 8.92 -4.33
CA SER A 15 -7.48 10.12 -5.04
C SER A 15 -7.17 11.38 -4.22
N GLY A 16 -7.42 11.35 -2.91
CA GLY A 16 -7.09 12.45 -2.01
C GLY A 16 -5.61 12.79 -2.01
N LEU A 17 -4.76 11.77 -1.97
CA LEU A 17 -3.31 11.97 -2.02
C LEU A 17 -2.86 12.61 -3.34
N LEU A 18 -3.39 12.10 -4.45
CA LEU A 18 -3.03 12.62 -5.78
C LEU A 18 -3.51 14.06 -6.00
N ASN A 19 -4.55 14.47 -5.30
CA ASN A 19 -5.13 15.81 -5.42
C ASN A 19 -4.61 16.80 -4.38
N VAL A 20 -3.60 16.43 -3.58
CA VAL A 20 -2.98 17.37 -2.66
C VAL A 20 -2.37 18.53 -3.44
N ARG A 21 -2.65 19.74 -2.97
CA ARG A 21 -2.32 20.97 -3.68
C ARG A 21 -0.87 21.10 -4.11
N ARG A 22 0.05 20.60 -3.28
CA ARG A 22 1.50 20.66 -3.56
C ARG A 22 1.98 19.51 -4.44
N LYS A 23 1.11 18.61 -4.78
CA LYS A 23 1.43 17.41 -5.58
C LYS A 23 2.63 16.61 -5.03
N VAL A 24 2.77 16.60 -3.71
CA VAL A 24 3.90 15.91 -3.07
C VAL A 24 3.77 14.38 -3.13
N TYR A 25 2.55 13.88 -3.34
CA TYR A 25 2.27 12.44 -3.32
C TYR A 25 2.04 11.84 -4.72
N VAL A 26 2.44 12.56 -5.77
CA VAL A 26 2.17 12.11 -7.15
C VAL A 26 2.87 10.79 -7.51
N ASN A 27 3.91 10.41 -6.77
CA ASN A 27 4.66 9.20 -7.05
C ASN A 27 4.10 7.95 -6.37
N VAL A 28 3.03 8.07 -5.56
CA VAL A 28 2.54 6.95 -4.75
C VAL A 28 2.12 5.74 -5.59
N GLU A 29 1.44 5.96 -6.72
CA GLU A 29 1.03 4.86 -7.58
C GLU A 29 2.23 4.11 -8.16
N ASN A 30 3.28 4.82 -8.55
CA ASN A 30 4.50 4.20 -9.05
C ASN A 30 5.19 3.36 -7.98
N GLU A 31 5.19 3.82 -6.74
CA GLU A 31 5.77 3.06 -5.65
C GLU A 31 4.99 1.77 -5.39
N ILE A 32 3.66 1.82 -5.46
CA ILE A 32 2.82 0.62 -5.33
C ILE A 32 3.13 -0.35 -6.47
N LYS A 33 3.10 0.11 -7.70
CA LYS A 33 3.36 -0.73 -8.88
C LYS A 33 4.73 -1.39 -8.80
N ARG A 34 5.75 -0.63 -8.41
CA ARG A 34 7.12 -1.12 -8.30
C ARG A 34 7.24 -2.21 -7.24
N GLU A 35 6.53 -2.06 -6.13
CA GLU A 35 6.61 -3.00 -5.02
C GLU A 35 6.05 -4.38 -5.37
N PHE A 36 5.01 -4.44 -6.19
CA PHE A 36 4.35 -5.71 -6.52
C PHE A 36 4.72 -6.28 -7.87
N ALA A 37 5.44 -5.54 -8.72
CA ALA A 37 5.78 -5.99 -10.06
C ALA A 37 6.61 -7.27 -10.03
N GLY A 38 6.13 -8.30 -10.74
CA GLY A 38 6.85 -9.55 -10.90
C GLY A 38 6.96 -10.43 -9.68
N LYS A 39 6.33 -10.08 -8.57
CA LYS A 39 6.41 -10.88 -7.34
C LYS A 39 5.38 -12.00 -7.31
N PRO A 40 5.77 -13.24 -6.94
CA PRO A 40 4.81 -14.31 -6.70
C PRO A 40 4.01 -14.09 -5.43
N ILE A 41 2.88 -14.76 -5.31
CA ILE A 41 1.97 -14.60 -4.17
C ILE A 41 2.65 -14.94 -2.83
N GLU A 42 3.53 -15.93 -2.81
CA GLU A 42 4.25 -16.31 -1.59
C GLU A 42 5.12 -15.17 -1.07
N GLN A 43 5.77 -14.45 -1.96
CA GLN A 43 6.62 -13.32 -1.59
C GLN A 43 5.79 -12.14 -1.11
N ILE A 44 4.64 -11.90 -1.73
CA ILE A 44 3.72 -10.85 -1.31
C ILE A 44 3.20 -11.12 0.11
N ARG A 45 2.95 -12.39 0.45
CA ARG A 45 2.49 -12.78 1.78
C ARG A 45 3.55 -12.69 2.88
N GLN A 46 4.82 -12.61 2.53
CA GLN A 46 5.93 -12.67 3.48
C GLN A 46 6.44 -11.32 3.95
N ASN A 47 5.71 -10.25 3.69
CA ASN A 47 6.10 -8.94 4.21
C ASN A 47 6.02 -8.92 5.74
N ASN A 48 6.91 -8.16 6.36
CA ASN A 48 7.21 -8.29 7.78
C ASN A 48 6.14 -7.78 8.74
N ASP A 49 5.32 -6.83 8.32
CA ASP A 49 4.38 -6.17 9.21
C ASP A 49 2.98 -6.76 9.09
N MET A 50 2.88 -8.07 9.34
CA MET A 50 1.59 -8.74 9.35
C MET A 50 0.73 -8.22 10.52
N ILE A 51 -0.50 -7.78 10.21
CA ILE A 51 -1.43 -7.26 11.21
C ILE A 51 -2.37 -8.37 11.69
N LEU A 52 -2.86 -9.18 10.77
CA LEU A 52 -3.86 -10.20 11.07
C LEU A 52 -3.62 -11.42 10.21
N LEU A 53 -3.77 -12.59 10.82
CA LEU A 53 -3.74 -13.88 10.12
C LEU A 53 -5.01 -14.63 10.49
N GLU A 54 -5.82 -15.02 9.50
CA GLU A 54 -7.01 -15.83 9.72
C GLU A 54 -7.14 -16.81 8.56
N GLY A 55 -6.84 -18.09 8.84
CA GLY A 55 -6.81 -19.12 7.80
C GLY A 55 -5.84 -18.77 6.70
N ASP A 56 -6.33 -18.68 5.47
CA ASP A 56 -5.54 -18.30 4.30
C ASP A 56 -5.42 -16.78 4.11
N LEU A 57 -6.18 -16.00 4.87
CA LEU A 57 -6.20 -14.55 4.72
C LEU A 57 -5.16 -13.89 5.63
N ILE A 58 -4.37 -12.99 5.04
CA ILE A 58 -3.37 -12.22 5.77
C ILE A 58 -3.58 -10.75 5.45
N ILE A 59 -3.61 -9.91 6.48
CA ILE A 59 -3.59 -8.46 6.32
C ILE A 59 -2.20 -7.96 6.69
N ILE A 60 -1.62 -7.17 5.80
CA ILE A 60 -0.24 -6.69 5.92
C ILE A 60 -0.24 -5.17 5.87
N LYS A 61 0.56 -4.56 6.73
CA LYS A 61 0.88 -3.14 6.69
C LYS A 61 2.31 -3.01 6.16
N LEU A 62 2.43 -2.58 4.92
CA LEU A 62 3.70 -2.51 4.21
C LEU A 62 4.23 -1.09 4.20
N ARG A 63 5.51 -0.95 4.48
CA ARG A 63 6.20 0.33 4.35
C ARG A 63 6.70 0.49 2.92
N LEU A 64 6.36 1.61 2.29
CA LEU A 64 6.81 1.95 0.95
C LEU A 64 7.70 3.19 0.99
N PRO A 65 8.76 3.23 0.18
CA PRO A 65 9.56 4.44 0.05
C PRO A 65 8.83 5.46 -0.82
N ASP A 66 9.30 6.69 -0.81
CA ASP A 66 8.97 7.65 -1.84
C ASP A 66 10.28 8.17 -2.43
N LYS A 67 10.70 7.58 -3.53
CA LYS A 67 11.98 7.90 -4.14
C LYS A 67 12.03 9.32 -4.67
N LYS A 68 10.90 9.85 -5.11
CA LYS A 68 10.82 11.21 -5.62
C LYS A 68 11.06 12.25 -4.53
N GLN A 69 10.57 11.97 -3.31
CA GLN A 69 10.78 12.83 -2.15
C GLN A 69 12.03 12.45 -1.35
N HIS A 70 12.80 11.47 -1.82
CA HIS A 70 13.97 10.95 -1.11
C HIS A 70 13.66 10.41 0.27
N LEU A 71 12.48 9.78 0.41
CA LEU A 71 12.06 9.16 1.67
C LEU A 71 12.30 7.66 1.63
N SER A 72 12.88 7.13 2.71
CA SER A 72 13.06 5.70 2.88
C SER A 72 11.72 5.03 3.22
N ARG A 73 11.71 3.69 3.28
CA ARG A 73 10.51 2.95 3.69
C ARG A 73 10.02 3.37 5.07
N LYS A 74 10.92 3.74 5.96
CA LYS A 74 10.58 4.19 7.30
C LYS A 74 9.74 5.48 7.26
N ASP A 75 10.04 6.38 6.35
CA ASP A 75 9.44 7.71 6.31
C ASP A 75 8.49 7.94 5.14
N GLY A 76 8.30 6.94 4.29
CA GLY A 76 7.44 7.03 3.11
C GLY A 76 5.97 6.77 3.42
N TYR A 77 5.40 5.82 2.69
CA TYR A 77 3.97 5.48 2.82
C TYR A 77 3.75 4.23 3.65
N ARG A 78 2.50 4.06 4.07
CA ARG A 78 1.99 2.81 4.62
C ARG A 78 0.88 2.32 3.71
N LEU A 79 1.03 1.10 3.19
CA LEU A 79 0.03 0.43 2.36
C LEU A 79 -0.53 -0.76 3.14
N ILE A 80 -1.84 -0.78 3.31
CA ILE A 80 -2.50 -1.90 3.97
C ILE A 80 -3.20 -2.73 2.90
N TYR A 81 -2.91 -4.02 2.88
CA TYR A 81 -3.52 -4.91 1.90
C TYR A 81 -3.82 -6.28 2.51
N LEU A 82 -4.80 -6.94 1.90
CA LEU A 82 -5.23 -8.29 2.26
C LEU A 82 -4.77 -9.24 1.16
N VAL A 83 -4.26 -10.40 1.54
CA VAL A 83 -3.83 -11.43 0.60
C VAL A 83 -4.57 -12.72 0.86
N SER A 84 -5.16 -13.32 -0.19
CA SER A 84 -5.63 -14.70 -0.20
C SER A 84 -4.71 -15.50 -1.10
N LYS A 85 -3.93 -16.42 -0.52
CA LYS A 85 -3.04 -17.26 -1.30
C LYS A 85 -3.82 -18.24 -2.16
N THR A 86 -4.86 -18.86 -1.60
CA THR A 86 -5.66 -19.86 -2.31
C THR A 86 -6.29 -19.28 -3.56
N ASP A 87 -6.86 -18.08 -3.46
CA ASP A 87 -7.53 -17.43 -4.59
C ASP A 87 -6.59 -16.57 -5.43
N GLU A 88 -5.34 -16.42 -5.01
CA GLU A 88 -4.34 -15.54 -5.64
C GLU A 88 -4.88 -14.11 -5.83
N ILE A 89 -5.46 -13.57 -4.77
CA ILE A 89 -6.04 -12.22 -4.77
C ILE A 89 -5.30 -11.34 -3.76
N VAL A 90 -5.01 -10.12 -4.20
CA VAL A 90 -4.49 -9.04 -3.34
C VAL A 90 -5.48 -7.89 -3.38
N VAL A 91 -5.97 -7.47 -2.22
CA VAL A 91 -6.93 -6.38 -2.11
C VAL A 91 -6.29 -5.22 -1.37
N PHE A 92 -6.16 -4.08 -2.01
CA PHE A 92 -5.65 -2.87 -1.36
C PHE A 92 -6.75 -2.23 -0.52
N LEU A 93 -6.45 -2.06 0.78
CA LEU A 93 -7.42 -1.58 1.76
C LEU A 93 -7.22 -0.11 2.11
N ASP A 94 -5.98 0.35 2.25
CA ASP A 94 -5.67 1.74 2.59
C ASP A 94 -4.26 2.11 2.17
N ILE A 95 -4.03 3.41 2.00
CA ILE A 95 -2.73 3.99 1.68
C ILE A 95 -2.63 5.36 2.33
N TYR A 96 -1.53 5.64 3.03
CA TYR A 96 -1.34 6.95 3.64
C TYR A 96 0.16 7.24 3.84
N PRO A 97 0.56 8.51 3.79
CA PRO A 97 1.93 8.88 4.13
C PRO A 97 2.13 8.81 5.64
N LYS A 98 3.31 8.34 6.07
CA LYS A 98 3.61 8.25 7.50
C LYS A 98 3.61 9.63 8.16
N ASN A 99 4.24 10.60 7.52
CA ASN A 99 4.42 11.96 8.04
C ASN A 99 3.91 12.98 7.03
N GLY A 100 2.64 12.93 6.72
CA GLY A 100 2.08 13.84 5.72
C GLY A 100 1.10 14.83 6.33
N PRO A 101 0.75 15.90 5.59
CA PRO A 101 -0.24 16.86 6.05
C PRO A 101 -1.58 16.23 6.42
N LEU A 102 -1.97 15.14 5.74
CA LEU A 102 -3.23 14.45 5.99
C LEU A 102 -3.28 13.79 7.36
N GLN A 103 -2.14 13.47 7.96
CA GLN A 103 -2.10 12.85 9.28
C GLN A 103 -2.09 13.87 10.41
N GLN A 104 -1.73 15.10 10.13
CA GLN A 104 -1.63 16.13 11.16
C GLN A 104 -2.98 16.63 11.67
N PHE A 105 -4.06 16.23 11.00
CA PHE A 105 -5.41 16.64 11.35
C PHE A 105 -6.19 15.60 12.16
N TYR A 106 -5.52 14.55 12.60
CA TYR A 106 -6.16 13.47 13.34
C TYR A 106 -5.70 13.42 14.80
#